data_13ac2db2eca9fabbf44bec052835ee8f
#
_entry.id   13ac2db2eca9fabbf44bec052835ee8f
#
_cell.length_a   1.000
_cell.length_b   1.000
_cell.length_c   1.000
_cell.angle_alpha   90.00
_cell.angle_beta   90.00
_cell.angle_gamma   90.00
#
_symmetry.space_group_name_H-M   'P 1'
#
loop_
_entity.id
_entity.type
_entity.pdbx_description
1 polymer ?
#
loop_
_entity_poly.entity_id
_entity_poly.type
_entity_poly.pdbx_seq_one_letter_code
_entity_poly.pdbx_strand_id
1 'polypeptide(L)'
;MAATRLIAMHQNKGRSLAQCLKDRTDYAMNGAKTEDGRYISSYQCTPELVDLEFAQSKKEYLRKTWRQPKGDVIAYQIRQSFKPGEITPEEAGEVGYETGMRFTKGKHAFIVATHVDKAHIHNHIIFNSTNLDCDRKFRDFWFSAIALQRLSDIICLEHGLSIIPKSKPSERVKRGKYPDRINIRDVIREDILNALEQKPADFAQLLKLLQDQGYEIKQGDRKSVV
;
A
#
# COMPACT_ATOMS: atom_id res chain seq x y z
N MET A 1 12.50 -12.33 -11.43
CA MET A 1 11.01 -12.48 -11.44
C MET A 1 10.41 -11.39 -10.57
N ALA A 2 9.66 -10.45 -11.15
CA ALA A 2 9.08 -9.37 -10.37
C ALA A 2 7.56 -9.55 -10.18
N ALA A 3 7.11 -9.47 -8.93
CA ALA A 3 5.69 -9.40 -8.59
C ALA A 3 5.31 -7.94 -8.39
N THR A 4 4.26 -7.46 -9.06
CA THR A 4 3.84 -6.06 -8.99
C THR A 4 2.43 -5.91 -8.40
N ARG A 5 2.22 -4.81 -7.68
CA ARG A 5 0.91 -4.41 -7.17
C ARG A 5 0.73 -2.90 -7.25
N LEU A 6 -0.36 -2.46 -7.84
CA LEU A 6 -0.80 -1.05 -7.81
C LEU A 6 -1.70 -0.83 -6.58
N ILE A 7 -1.43 0.20 -5.81
CA ILE A 7 -2.13 0.53 -4.56
C ILE A 7 -2.50 2.01 -4.59
N ALA A 8 -3.78 2.31 -4.52
CA ALA A 8 -4.25 3.68 -4.31
C ALA A 8 -3.98 4.11 -2.85
N MET A 9 -3.43 5.29 -2.68
CA MET A 9 -3.16 5.90 -1.38
C MET A 9 -4.25 6.92 -1.07
N HIS A 10 -4.99 6.69 -0.01
CA HIS A 10 -6.12 7.53 0.38
C HIS A 10 -5.75 8.50 1.49
N GLN A 11 -6.41 9.64 1.54
CA GLN A 11 -6.31 10.54 2.67
C GLN A 11 -7.06 9.94 3.87
N ASN A 12 -6.40 9.84 5.00
CA ASN A 12 -7.02 9.33 6.23
C ASN A 12 -7.97 10.39 6.81
N LYS A 13 -9.11 9.94 7.30
CA LYS A 13 -10.07 10.83 8.00
C LYS A 13 -9.40 11.53 9.18
N GLY A 14 -9.62 12.83 9.30
CA GLY A 14 -9.07 13.64 10.39
C GLY A 14 -7.58 14.04 10.25
N ARG A 15 -6.90 13.65 9.17
CA ARG A 15 -5.52 14.05 8.90
C ARG A 15 -5.41 14.98 7.69
N SER A 16 -4.43 15.89 7.73
CA SER A 16 -4.13 16.74 6.59
C SER A 16 -3.57 15.92 5.42
N LEU A 17 -3.76 16.42 4.20
CA LEU A 17 -3.18 15.85 2.99
C LEU A 17 -1.65 15.70 3.09
N ALA A 18 -0.97 16.76 3.52
CA ALA A 18 0.48 16.79 3.66
C ALA A 18 0.97 15.73 4.66
N GLN A 19 0.31 15.62 5.82
CA GLN A 19 0.66 14.61 6.82
C GLN A 19 0.48 13.18 6.27
N CYS A 20 -0.61 12.91 5.54
CA CYS A 20 -0.83 11.59 4.95
C CYS A 20 0.19 11.25 3.87
N LEU A 21 0.64 12.23 3.08
CA LEU A 21 1.72 12.04 2.11
C LEU A 21 3.05 11.79 2.82
N LYS A 22 3.38 12.66 3.80
CA LYS A 22 4.61 12.57 4.59
C LYS A 22 4.77 11.20 5.26
N ASP A 23 3.76 10.72 5.99
CA ASP A 23 3.81 9.42 6.66
C ASP A 23 4.16 8.27 5.70
N ARG A 24 3.71 8.35 4.45
CA ARG A 24 3.90 7.30 3.44
C ARG A 24 5.23 7.41 2.72
N THR A 25 5.67 8.63 2.42
CA THR A 25 6.98 8.87 1.81
C THR A 25 8.10 8.61 2.80
N ASP A 26 7.98 9.05 4.06
CA ASP A 26 8.93 8.76 5.13
C ASP A 26 9.07 7.24 5.37
N TYR A 27 7.94 6.50 5.34
CA TYR A 27 8.00 5.04 5.44
C TYR A 27 8.76 4.39 4.28
N ALA A 28 8.53 4.85 3.05
CA ALA A 28 9.19 4.32 1.87
C ALA A 28 10.68 4.70 1.83
N MET A 29 11.01 5.93 2.21
CA MET A 29 12.38 6.46 2.21
C MET A 29 13.15 6.18 3.50
N ASN A 30 12.66 5.31 4.39
CA ASN A 30 13.30 5.00 5.65
C ASN A 30 14.75 4.53 5.44
N GLY A 31 15.72 5.27 6.03
CA GLY A 31 17.16 5.03 5.88
C GLY A 31 17.58 3.61 6.25
N ALA A 32 17.02 3.03 7.32
CA ALA A 32 17.31 1.65 7.73
C ALA A 32 16.93 0.60 6.66
N LYS A 33 16.11 0.95 5.69
CA LYS A 33 15.65 0.05 4.60
C LYS A 33 16.30 0.36 3.26
N THR A 34 16.82 1.57 3.08
CA THR A 34 17.34 2.10 1.83
C THR A 34 18.84 2.39 1.89
N GLU A 35 19.58 1.81 2.86
CA GLU A 35 20.98 2.14 3.15
C GLU A 35 21.19 3.67 3.26
N ASP A 36 20.58 4.27 4.26
CA ASP A 36 20.66 5.72 4.54
C ASP A 36 20.31 6.60 3.32
N GLY A 37 19.35 6.13 2.51
CA GLY A 37 18.86 6.85 1.32
C GLY A 37 19.66 6.60 0.05
N ARG A 38 20.69 5.75 0.07
CA ARG A 38 21.49 5.42 -1.12
C ARG A 38 20.66 4.89 -2.29
N TYR A 39 19.62 4.12 -1.99
CA TYR A 39 18.77 3.50 -3.00
C TYR A 39 17.45 4.24 -3.18
N ILE A 40 17.51 5.59 -3.17
CA ILE A 40 16.38 6.45 -3.48
C ILE A 40 16.67 7.20 -4.77
N SER A 41 15.72 7.19 -5.69
CA SER A 41 15.73 8.03 -6.89
C SER A 41 14.39 8.74 -7.07
N SER A 42 14.39 9.83 -7.83
CA SER A 42 13.19 10.63 -8.05
C SER A 42 13.10 11.14 -9.48
N TYR A 43 11.89 11.43 -9.91
CA TYR A 43 11.60 12.06 -11.18
C TYR A 43 10.69 13.25 -10.98
N GLN A 44 11.15 14.45 -11.42
CA GLN A 44 10.40 15.71 -11.33
C GLN A 44 9.88 16.05 -9.92
N CYS A 45 10.64 15.63 -8.90
CA CYS A 45 10.44 16.02 -7.50
C CYS A 45 11.72 15.80 -6.70
N THR A 46 11.82 16.50 -5.57
CA THR A 46 12.92 16.38 -4.62
C THR A 46 12.50 15.38 -3.53
N PRO A 47 13.26 14.31 -3.26
CA PRO A 47 12.87 13.28 -2.27
C PRO A 47 12.49 13.88 -0.91
N GLU A 48 13.26 14.82 -0.39
CA GLU A 48 13.07 15.43 0.93
C GLU A 48 11.81 16.33 1.01
N LEU A 49 11.32 16.81 -0.14
CA LEU A 49 10.18 17.72 -0.25
C LEU A 49 8.99 17.12 -0.99
N VAL A 50 9.05 15.84 -1.31
CA VAL A 50 8.07 15.17 -2.19
C VAL A 50 6.63 15.27 -1.68
N ASP A 51 6.41 15.21 -0.38
CA ASP A 51 5.10 15.37 0.26
C ASP A 51 4.52 16.78 0.04
N LEU A 52 5.35 17.81 0.16
CA LEU A 52 4.97 19.20 -0.07
C LEU A 52 4.73 19.47 -1.55
N GLU A 53 5.61 19.00 -2.43
CA GLU A 53 5.48 19.15 -3.89
C GLU A 53 4.22 18.45 -4.41
N PHE A 54 3.94 17.23 -3.91
CA PHE A 54 2.69 16.53 -4.25
C PHE A 54 1.46 17.26 -3.72
N ALA A 55 1.52 17.82 -2.51
CA ALA A 55 0.43 18.63 -1.97
C ALA A 55 0.22 19.93 -2.77
N GLN A 56 1.31 20.60 -3.16
CA GLN A 56 1.25 21.83 -3.95
C GLN A 56 0.64 21.58 -5.34
N SER A 57 1.02 20.49 -6.01
CA SER A 57 0.44 20.15 -7.33
C SER A 57 -1.08 19.95 -7.28
N LYS A 58 -1.62 19.48 -6.15
CA LYS A 58 -3.08 19.33 -5.96
C LYS A 58 -3.78 20.68 -5.77
N LYS A 59 -3.14 21.63 -5.08
CA LYS A 59 -3.66 23.00 -4.97
C LYS A 59 -3.67 23.66 -6.35
N GLU A 60 -2.59 23.48 -7.12
CA GLU A 60 -2.49 24.00 -8.48
C GLU A 60 -3.51 23.39 -9.43
N TYR A 61 -3.76 22.07 -9.32
CA TYR A 61 -4.83 21.41 -10.06
C TYR A 61 -6.19 22.04 -9.77
N LEU A 62 -6.52 22.30 -8.51
CA LEU A 62 -7.78 22.96 -8.14
C LEU A 62 -7.86 24.38 -8.72
N ARG A 63 -6.78 25.15 -8.64
CA ARG A 63 -6.69 26.50 -9.17
C ARG A 63 -6.86 26.55 -10.68
N LYS A 64 -6.23 25.61 -11.42
CA LYS A 64 -6.31 25.55 -12.89
C LYS A 64 -7.65 25.03 -13.41
N THR A 65 -8.19 24.00 -12.76
CA THR A 65 -9.32 23.27 -13.34
C THR A 65 -10.66 23.60 -12.70
N TRP A 66 -10.68 24.25 -11.53
CA TRP A 66 -11.86 24.49 -10.70
C TRP A 66 -12.66 23.21 -10.35
N ARG A 67 -12.03 22.02 -10.53
CA ARG A 67 -12.68 20.74 -10.30
C ARG A 67 -12.36 20.22 -8.90
N GLN A 68 -13.40 20.03 -8.11
CA GLN A 68 -13.25 19.36 -6.83
C GLN A 68 -12.87 17.88 -7.03
N PRO A 69 -11.99 17.31 -6.18
CA PRO A 69 -11.66 15.89 -6.22
C PRO A 69 -12.92 15.06 -5.96
N LYS A 70 -13.20 14.08 -6.83
CA LYS A 70 -14.32 13.13 -6.63
C LYS A 70 -13.98 12.01 -5.63
N GLY A 71 -12.84 12.04 -4.99
CA GLY A 71 -12.38 11.00 -4.07
C GLY A 71 -11.17 11.46 -3.29
N ASP A 72 -10.74 10.62 -2.38
CA ASP A 72 -9.70 10.86 -1.40
C ASP A 72 -8.32 10.30 -1.80
N VAL A 73 -8.15 9.84 -3.06
CA VAL A 73 -6.87 9.33 -3.56
C VAL A 73 -5.88 10.48 -3.74
N ILE A 74 -4.78 10.41 -2.98
CA ILE A 74 -3.74 11.44 -2.92
C ILE A 74 -2.50 11.10 -3.74
N ALA A 75 -2.15 9.82 -3.83
CA ALA A 75 -1.04 9.29 -4.61
C ALA A 75 -1.31 7.83 -4.94
N TYR A 76 -0.42 7.21 -5.71
CA TYR A 76 -0.43 5.78 -5.97
C TYR A 76 0.93 5.21 -5.63
N GLN A 77 0.93 3.95 -5.18
CA GLN A 77 2.15 3.20 -4.95
C GLN A 77 2.17 1.96 -5.83
N ILE A 78 3.28 1.75 -6.52
CA ILE A 78 3.61 0.47 -7.12
C ILE A 78 4.56 -0.23 -6.15
N ARG A 79 4.22 -1.44 -5.73
CA ARG A 79 5.18 -2.36 -5.13
C ARG A 79 5.67 -3.32 -6.19
N GLN A 80 6.99 -3.47 -6.30
CA GLN A 80 7.63 -4.39 -7.23
C GLN A 80 8.67 -5.20 -6.44
N SER A 81 8.45 -6.50 -6.31
CA SER A 81 9.29 -7.39 -5.51
C SER A 81 9.97 -8.41 -6.39
N PHE A 82 11.27 -8.61 -6.20
CA PHE A 82 12.11 -9.52 -6.99
C PHE A 82 12.36 -10.84 -6.27
N LYS A 83 12.73 -11.85 -7.03
CA LYS A 83 13.15 -13.13 -6.47
C LYS A 83 14.48 -12.95 -5.72
N PRO A 84 14.65 -13.55 -4.53
CA PRO A 84 15.92 -13.47 -3.81
C PRO A 84 17.11 -13.93 -4.65
N GLY A 85 18.20 -13.13 -4.63
CA GLY A 85 19.45 -13.44 -5.34
C GLY A 85 19.42 -13.25 -6.85
N GLU A 86 18.36 -12.68 -7.43
CA GLU A 86 18.22 -12.48 -8.88
C GLU A 86 18.67 -11.10 -9.34
N ILE A 87 18.73 -10.13 -8.46
CA ILE A 87 19.00 -8.73 -8.80
C ILE A 87 19.76 -8.04 -7.66
N THR A 88 20.61 -7.08 -8.03
CA THR A 88 21.27 -6.18 -7.07
C THR A 88 20.37 -5.02 -6.66
N PRO A 89 20.62 -4.32 -5.54
CA PRO A 89 19.85 -3.15 -5.15
C PRO A 89 19.88 -2.02 -6.18
N GLU A 90 21.03 -1.79 -6.79
CA GLU A 90 21.23 -0.79 -7.83
C GLU A 90 20.37 -1.08 -9.07
N GLU A 91 20.49 -2.30 -9.62
CA GLU A 91 19.68 -2.73 -10.76
C GLU A 91 18.18 -2.71 -10.44
N ALA A 92 17.78 -3.09 -9.21
CA ALA A 92 16.39 -3.01 -8.80
C ALA A 92 15.88 -1.56 -8.80
N GLY A 93 16.70 -0.61 -8.37
CA GLY A 93 16.42 0.82 -8.45
C GLY A 93 16.20 1.30 -9.89
N GLU A 94 17.08 0.89 -10.83
CA GLU A 94 16.96 1.21 -12.26
C GLU A 94 15.67 0.64 -12.87
N VAL A 95 15.40 -0.64 -12.64
CA VAL A 95 14.15 -1.31 -13.08
C VAL A 95 12.91 -0.63 -12.47
N GLY A 96 13.00 -0.20 -11.21
CA GLY A 96 11.94 0.54 -10.53
C GLY A 96 11.70 1.91 -11.17
N TYR A 97 12.77 2.65 -11.45
CA TYR A 97 12.70 3.95 -12.13
C TYR A 97 12.09 3.84 -13.52
N GLU A 98 12.55 2.87 -14.30
CA GLU A 98 12.02 2.61 -15.65
C GLU A 98 10.53 2.20 -15.60
N THR A 99 10.17 1.37 -14.62
CA THR A 99 8.76 1.00 -14.38
C THR A 99 7.90 2.24 -14.08
N GLY A 100 8.38 3.13 -13.22
CA GLY A 100 7.72 4.39 -12.92
C GLY A 100 7.56 5.28 -14.16
N MET A 101 8.63 5.48 -14.92
CA MET A 101 8.62 6.29 -16.14
C MET A 101 7.67 5.75 -17.20
N ARG A 102 7.76 4.48 -17.54
CA ARG A 102 6.94 3.89 -18.60
C ARG A 102 5.47 3.80 -18.18
N PHE A 103 5.18 3.43 -16.92
CA PHE A 103 3.80 3.31 -16.43
C PHE A 103 3.09 4.66 -16.35
N THR A 104 3.77 5.69 -15.87
CA THR A 104 3.22 7.06 -15.82
C THR A 104 3.35 7.80 -17.14
N LYS A 105 4.05 7.22 -18.14
CA LYS A 105 4.41 7.84 -19.41
C LYS A 105 5.17 9.16 -19.23
N GLY A 106 5.96 9.28 -18.16
CA GLY A 106 6.69 10.50 -17.79
C GLY A 106 5.79 11.68 -17.43
N LYS A 107 4.48 11.46 -17.16
CA LYS A 107 3.52 12.55 -16.91
C LYS A 107 3.27 12.82 -15.43
N HIS A 108 3.83 12.04 -14.54
CA HIS A 108 3.64 12.17 -13.10
C HIS A 108 4.98 12.17 -12.39
N ALA A 109 5.16 13.07 -11.45
CA ALA A 109 6.31 13.03 -10.55
C ALA A 109 6.25 11.79 -9.65
N PHE A 110 7.39 11.16 -9.39
CA PHE A 110 7.48 9.98 -8.55
C PHE A 110 8.83 9.87 -7.83
N ILE A 111 8.83 9.09 -6.76
CA ILE A 111 10.02 8.59 -6.09
C ILE A 111 10.07 7.07 -6.20
N VAL A 112 11.28 6.52 -6.24
CA VAL A 112 11.57 5.10 -6.13
C VAL A 112 12.44 4.90 -4.90
N ALA A 113 12.01 4.04 -3.99
CA ALA A 113 12.79 3.64 -2.84
C ALA A 113 12.96 2.11 -2.87
N THR A 114 14.19 1.65 -3.02
CA THR A 114 14.52 0.22 -3.03
C THR A 114 14.87 -0.22 -1.62
N HIS A 115 14.11 -1.17 -1.10
CA HIS A 115 14.29 -1.74 0.22
C HIS A 115 15.15 -3.01 0.15
N VAL A 116 16.16 -3.05 1.02
CA VAL A 116 17.14 -4.14 1.13
C VAL A 116 17.11 -4.85 2.50
N ASP A 117 16.17 -4.44 3.38
CA ASP A 117 16.03 -4.95 4.74
C ASP A 117 15.53 -6.41 4.81
N LYS A 118 15.15 -7.01 3.70
CA LYS A 118 14.61 -8.37 3.61
C LYS A 118 15.40 -9.23 2.64
N ALA A 119 15.22 -10.55 2.74
CA ALA A 119 15.83 -11.51 1.81
C ALA A 119 15.47 -11.30 0.34
N HIS A 120 14.38 -10.58 0.06
CA HIS A 120 13.97 -10.18 -1.29
C HIS A 120 14.01 -8.66 -1.44
N ILE A 121 14.71 -8.20 -2.44
CA ILE A 121 14.77 -6.78 -2.80
C ILE A 121 13.41 -6.37 -3.36
N HIS A 122 12.93 -5.19 -2.98
CA HIS A 122 11.65 -4.69 -3.46
C HIS A 122 11.60 -3.16 -3.54
N ASN A 123 10.95 -2.68 -4.57
CA ASN A 123 10.76 -1.25 -4.84
C ASN A 123 9.42 -0.75 -4.31
N HIS A 124 9.45 0.43 -3.71
CA HIS A 124 8.30 1.28 -3.46
C HIS A 124 8.36 2.46 -4.43
N ILE A 125 7.55 2.43 -5.48
CA ILE A 125 7.45 3.53 -6.44
C ILE A 125 6.20 4.31 -6.08
N ILE A 126 6.37 5.53 -5.54
CA ILE A 126 5.24 6.39 -5.16
C ILE A 126 5.13 7.51 -6.17
N PHE A 127 4.02 7.56 -6.91
CA PHE A 127 3.78 8.60 -7.89
C PHE A 127 2.57 9.47 -7.54
N ASN A 128 2.68 10.73 -7.90
CA ASN A 128 1.64 11.72 -7.66
C ASN A 128 0.38 11.39 -8.45
N SER A 129 -0.81 11.45 -7.82
CA SER A 129 -2.08 11.29 -8.52
C SER A 129 -2.38 12.43 -9.50
N THR A 130 -1.76 13.62 -9.33
CA THR A 130 -1.85 14.75 -10.23
C THR A 130 -0.70 14.71 -11.23
N ASN A 131 -0.95 14.99 -12.52
CA ASN A 131 0.09 15.06 -13.53
C ASN A 131 0.96 16.32 -13.37
N LEU A 132 2.09 16.36 -14.08
CA LEU A 132 3.05 17.48 -14.02
C LEU A 132 2.43 18.82 -14.46
N ASP A 133 1.53 18.80 -15.45
CA ASP A 133 0.84 20.00 -15.93
C ASP A 133 -0.24 20.50 -14.97
N CYS A 134 -0.55 19.75 -13.91
CA CYS A 134 -1.60 20.03 -12.93
C CYS A 134 -2.99 20.26 -13.56
N ASP A 135 -3.30 19.57 -14.65
CA ASP A 135 -4.59 19.66 -15.35
C ASP A 135 -5.39 18.37 -15.35
N ARG A 136 -4.75 17.26 -15.05
CA ARG A 136 -5.34 15.92 -15.02
C ARG A 136 -4.89 15.12 -13.80
N LYS A 137 -5.68 14.10 -13.47
CA LYS A 137 -5.32 13.07 -12.46
C LYS A 137 -5.11 11.74 -13.14
N PHE A 138 -4.23 10.92 -12.56
CA PHE A 138 -4.10 9.52 -12.95
C PHE A 138 -5.46 8.83 -12.78
N ARG A 139 -5.87 8.12 -13.81
CA ARG A 139 -7.11 7.37 -13.80
C ARG A 139 -6.80 5.88 -13.63
N ASP A 140 -7.02 5.38 -12.43
CA ASP A 140 -7.00 3.96 -12.17
C ASP A 140 -8.29 3.31 -12.67
N PHE A 141 -8.17 2.20 -13.38
CA PHE A 141 -9.28 1.43 -13.93
C PHE A 141 -8.95 -0.06 -13.90
N TRP A 142 -9.94 -0.88 -14.15
CA TRP A 142 -9.86 -2.35 -14.04
C TRP A 142 -8.57 -2.96 -14.63
N PHE A 143 -8.10 -2.46 -15.76
CA PHE A 143 -6.92 -3.01 -16.43
C PHE A 143 -5.59 -2.39 -16.00
N SER A 144 -5.55 -1.38 -15.16
CA SER A 144 -4.31 -0.70 -14.75
C SER A 144 -3.32 -1.67 -14.10
N ALA A 145 -3.80 -2.53 -13.21
CA ALA A 145 -2.96 -3.52 -12.54
C ALA A 145 -2.42 -4.58 -13.53
N ILE A 146 -3.24 -4.99 -14.51
CA ILE A 146 -2.82 -5.95 -15.56
C ILE A 146 -1.79 -5.28 -16.49
N ALA A 147 -2.02 -4.02 -16.87
CA ALA A 147 -1.09 -3.26 -17.70
C ALA A 147 0.25 -3.08 -16.99
N LEU A 148 0.24 -2.76 -15.69
CA LEU A 148 1.43 -2.67 -14.87
C LEU A 148 2.20 -4.00 -14.83
N GLN A 149 1.51 -5.12 -14.60
CA GLN A 149 2.15 -6.43 -14.57
C GLN A 149 2.82 -6.75 -15.92
N ARG A 150 2.11 -6.55 -17.04
CA ARG A 150 2.67 -6.79 -18.36
C ARG A 150 3.87 -5.89 -18.67
N LEU A 151 3.79 -4.62 -18.28
CA LEU A 151 4.88 -3.67 -18.43
C LEU A 151 6.10 -4.11 -17.62
N SER A 152 5.90 -4.50 -16.36
CA SER A 152 6.98 -5.00 -15.51
C SER A 152 7.59 -6.29 -16.06
N ASP A 153 6.78 -7.20 -16.63
CA ASP A 153 7.29 -8.41 -17.28
C ASP A 153 8.21 -8.06 -18.48
N ILE A 154 7.82 -7.07 -19.30
CA ILE A 154 8.64 -6.61 -20.44
C ILE A 154 9.96 -6.01 -19.94
N ILE A 155 9.92 -5.10 -18.97
CA ILE A 155 11.12 -4.47 -18.42
C ILE A 155 12.05 -5.54 -17.80
N CYS A 156 11.49 -6.50 -17.05
CA CYS A 156 12.29 -7.60 -16.50
C CYS A 156 13.00 -8.40 -17.58
N LEU A 157 12.33 -8.70 -18.69
CA LEU A 157 12.97 -9.40 -19.83
C LEU A 157 14.06 -8.57 -20.49
N GLU A 158 13.86 -7.27 -20.65
CA GLU A 158 14.86 -6.33 -21.21
C GLU A 158 16.13 -6.26 -20.33
N HIS A 159 15.97 -6.41 -19.00
CA HIS A 159 17.07 -6.49 -18.03
C HIS A 159 17.58 -7.93 -17.77
N GLY A 160 17.15 -8.92 -18.55
CA GLY A 160 17.58 -10.32 -18.38
C GLY A 160 17.04 -11.03 -17.13
N LEU A 161 16.02 -10.47 -16.51
CA LEU A 161 15.40 -11.03 -15.31
C LEU A 161 14.30 -12.02 -15.68
N SER A 162 14.03 -12.98 -14.78
CA SER A 162 12.95 -13.93 -14.99
C SER A 162 11.57 -13.28 -14.81
N ILE A 163 10.55 -13.86 -15.44
CA ILE A 163 9.14 -13.45 -15.28
C ILE A 163 8.33 -14.54 -14.60
N ILE A 164 7.18 -14.16 -14.00
CA ILE A 164 6.26 -15.11 -13.40
C ILE A 164 5.50 -15.83 -14.52
N PRO A 165 5.67 -17.15 -14.69
CA PRO A 165 4.94 -17.88 -15.71
C PRO A 165 3.44 -17.80 -15.44
N LYS A 166 2.66 -17.49 -16.47
CA LYS A 166 1.20 -17.50 -16.35
C LYS A 166 0.73 -18.95 -16.31
N SER A 167 0.16 -19.38 -15.19
CA SER A 167 -0.53 -20.66 -15.12
C SER A 167 -1.66 -20.72 -16.14
N LYS A 168 -1.74 -21.82 -16.88
CA LYS A 168 -2.89 -22.08 -17.78
C LYS A 168 -4.18 -22.08 -16.96
N PRO A 169 -5.33 -21.68 -17.53
CA PRO A 169 -6.61 -21.70 -16.82
C PRO A 169 -6.94 -23.08 -16.21
N SER A 170 -6.50 -24.17 -16.84
CA SER A 170 -6.63 -25.54 -16.34
C SER A 170 -5.75 -25.86 -15.13
N GLU A 171 -4.63 -25.16 -14.96
CA GLU A 171 -3.67 -25.35 -13.88
C GLU A 171 -3.94 -24.40 -12.69
N ARG A 172 -4.86 -23.46 -12.89
CA ARG A 172 -5.32 -22.61 -11.80
C ARG A 172 -6.03 -23.50 -10.80
N VAL A 173 -5.33 -23.91 -9.76
CA VAL A 173 -5.99 -24.48 -8.58
C VAL A 173 -7.12 -23.54 -8.26
N LYS A 174 -8.39 -24.02 -8.42
CA LYS A 174 -9.54 -23.30 -7.89
C LYS A 174 -9.14 -23.03 -6.46
N ARG A 175 -8.91 -21.74 -6.12
CA ARG A 175 -8.68 -21.37 -4.72
C ARG A 175 -9.86 -21.98 -4.01
N GLY A 176 -9.65 -23.09 -3.30
CA GLY A 176 -10.65 -23.64 -2.41
C GLY A 176 -11.13 -22.44 -1.60
N LYS A 177 -12.42 -22.34 -1.32
CA LYS A 177 -12.88 -21.37 -0.33
C LYS A 177 -11.81 -21.37 0.74
N TYR A 178 -11.21 -20.20 1.00
CA TYR A 178 -10.33 -20.07 2.17
C TYR A 178 -11.09 -20.81 3.27
N PRO A 179 -10.46 -21.76 4.00
CA PRO A 179 -11.11 -22.31 5.16
C PRO A 179 -11.64 -21.11 5.92
N ASP A 180 -12.94 -21.09 6.19
CA ASP A 180 -13.61 -19.94 6.78
C ASP A 180 -12.69 -19.48 7.89
N ARG A 181 -12.05 -18.32 7.71
CA ARG A 181 -11.18 -17.78 8.73
C ARG A 181 -12.09 -17.68 9.93
N ILE A 182 -11.81 -18.49 10.95
CA ILE A 182 -12.48 -18.35 12.22
C ILE A 182 -12.35 -16.87 12.55
N ASN A 183 -13.46 -16.15 12.39
CA ASN A 183 -13.48 -14.72 12.66
C ASN A 183 -13.46 -14.62 14.18
N ILE A 184 -12.30 -14.26 14.72
CA ILE A 184 -12.11 -14.13 16.18
C ILE A 184 -13.25 -13.32 16.82
N ARG A 185 -13.79 -12.33 16.10
CA ARG A 185 -14.95 -11.55 16.59
C ARG A 185 -16.23 -12.37 16.69
N ASP A 186 -16.43 -13.33 15.80
CA ASP A 186 -17.61 -14.19 15.83
C ASP A 186 -17.48 -15.22 16.94
N VAL A 187 -16.27 -15.76 17.17
CA VAL A 187 -15.98 -16.64 18.32
C VAL A 187 -16.23 -15.89 19.64
N ILE A 188 -15.65 -14.69 19.80
CA ILE A 188 -15.86 -13.87 21.02
C ILE A 188 -17.36 -13.57 21.22
N ARG A 189 -18.09 -13.28 20.14
CA ARG A 189 -19.53 -13.01 20.21
C ARG A 189 -20.30 -14.26 20.67
N GLU A 190 -19.96 -15.42 20.15
CA GLU A 190 -20.56 -16.69 20.53
C GLU A 190 -20.28 -17.02 22.00
N ASP A 191 -19.04 -16.83 22.46
CA ASP A 191 -18.67 -17.04 23.86
C ASP A 191 -19.38 -16.07 24.80
N ILE A 192 -19.57 -14.81 24.41
CA ILE A 192 -20.37 -13.84 25.17
C ILE A 192 -21.82 -14.28 25.22
N LEU A 193 -22.41 -14.75 24.14
CA LEU A 193 -23.79 -15.25 24.11
C LEU A 193 -23.96 -16.47 25.03
N ASN A 194 -23.02 -17.42 24.98
CA ASN A 194 -23.01 -18.60 25.84
C ASN A 194 -22.88 -18.22 27.33
N ALA A 195 -22.09 -17.20 27.66
CA ALA A 195 -21.98 -16.68 29.01
C ALA A 195 -23.28 -15.98 29.46
N LEU A 196 -23.97 -15.28 28.57
CA LEU A 196 -25.28 -14.64 28.87
C LEU A 196 -26.39 -15.67 29.06
N GLU A 197 -26.35 -16.82 28.37
CA GLU A 197 -27.33 -17.92 28.59
C GLU A 197 -27.28 -18.47 30.00
N GLN A 198 -26.15 -18.34 30.70
CA GLN A 198 -26.01 -18.71 32.11
C GLN A 198 -26.72 -17.71 33.08
N LYS A 199 -27.36 -16.66 32.53
CA LYS A 199 -28.13 -15.63 33.26
C LYS A 199 -27.33 -14.98 34.39
N PRO A 200 -26.16 -14.38 34.13
CA PRO A 200 -25.38 -13.67 35.15
C PRO A 200 -26.23 -12.57 35.78
N ALA A 201 -26.15 -12.43 37.10
CA ALA A 201 -26.96 -11.47 37.85
C ALA A 201 -26.59 -10.02 37.57
N ASP A 202 -25.32 -9.78 37.23
CA ASP A 202 -24.79 -8.46 36.88
C ASP A 202 -23.66 -8.53 35.88
N PHE A 203 -23.17 -7.36 35.43
CA PHE A 203 -22.09 -7.24 34.47
C PHE A 203 -20.75 -7.77 35.02
N ALA A 204 -20.50 -7.64 36.32
CA ALA A 204 -19.29 -8.12 36.97
C ALA A 204 -19.22 -9.66 36.92
N GLN A 205 -20.35 -10.33 37.14
CA GLN A 205 -20.43 -11.79 37.02
C GLN A 205 -20.25 -12.26 35.55
N LEU A 206 -20.78 -11.53 34.58
CA LEU A 206 -20.52 -11.82 33.15
C LEU A 206 -19.03 -11.74 32.83
N LEU A 207 -18.34 -10.69 33.28
CA LEU A 207 -16.92 -10.55 33.08
C LEU A 207 -16.12 -11.69 33.73
N LYS A 208 -16.55 -12.13 34.93
CA LYS A 208 -15.91 -13.27 35.61
C LYS A 208 -16.08 -14.58 34.83
N LEU A 209 -17.26 -14.83 34.28
CA LEU A 209 -17.51 -16.01 33.43
C LEU A 209 -16.60 -16.03 32.19
N LEU A 210 -16.38 -14.87 31.57
CA LEU A 210 -15.49 -14.74 30.44
C LEU A 210 -14.00 -14.90 30.85
N GLN A 211 -13.60 -14.40 32.02
CA GLN A 211 -12.25 -14.61 32.55
C GLN A 211 -11.98 -16.09 32.84
N ASP A 212 -12.96 -16.80 33.39
CA ASP A 212 -12.88 -18.24 33.66
C ASP A 212 -12.74 -19.07 32.36
N GLN A 213 -13.19 -18.51 31.21
CA GLN A 213 -13.00 -19.04 29.86
C GLN A 213 -11.62 -18.69 29.26
N GLY A 214 -10.78 -17.96 29.99
CA GLY A 214 -9.42 -17.61 29.56
C GLY A 214 -9.30 -16.25 28.87
N TYR A 215 -10.31 -15.38 28.91
CA TYR A 215 -10.22 -14.03 28.37
C TYR A 215 -9.52 -13.07 29.33
N GLU A 216 -8.54 -12.31 28.82
CA GLU A 216 -7.96 -11.17 29.52
C GLU A 216 -8.82 -9.92 29.22
N ILE A 217 -9.53 -9.40 30.22
CA ILE A 217 -10.43 -8.28 30.05
C ILE A 217 -9.78 -7.00 30.54
N LYS A 218 -9.61 -6.02 29.63
CA LYS A 218 -9.17 -4.66 29.96
C LYS A 218 -10.36 -3.72 29.92
N GLN A 219 -10.73 -3.16 31.07
CA GLN A 219 -11.72 -2.09 31.11
C GLN A 219 -11.10 -0.82 30.55
N GLY A 220 -11.60 -0.36 29.38
CA GLY A 220 -11.19 0.91 28.79
C GLY A 220 -11.89 2.08 29.48
N ASP A 221 -11.19 3.22 29.57
CA ASP A 221 -11.77 4.49 30.00
C ASP A 221 -12.96 4.88 29.11
N ARG A 222 -14.02 5.40 29.72
CA ARG A 222 -15.33 5.74 29.13
C ARG A 222 -15.34 6.78 27.99
N LYS A 223 -14.22 7.04 27.31
CA LYS A 223 -14.10 8.10 26.28
C LYS A 223 -14.22 7.64 24.81
N SER A 224 -14.63 6.41 24.55
CA SER A 224 -14.78 5.93 23.16
C SER A 224 -16.15 5.28 22.90
N VAL A 225 -17.21 5.97 23.28
CA VAL A 225 -18.54 5.65 22.77
C VAL A 225 -19.11 6.94 22.17
N VAL A 226 -18.86 7.12 20.91
CA VAL A 226 -19.81 7.66 19.90
C VAL A 226 -19.36 7.15 18.53
#